data_219517f4f62ea22bcb3f4df2fda3da28
#
_entry.id   219517f4f62ea22bcb3f4df2fda3da28
#
_cell.length_a   1.000
_cell.length_b   1.000
_cell.length_c   1.000
_cell.angle_alpha   90.00
_cell.angle_beta   90.00
_cell.angle_gamma   90.00
#
_symmetry.space_group_name_H-M   'P 1'
#
loop_
_entity.id
_entity.type
_entity.pdbx_description
1 polymer ?
#
loop_
_entity_poly.entity_id
_entity_poly.type
_entity_poly.pdbx_seq_one_letter_code
_entity_poly.pdbx_strand_id
1 'polypeptide(L)'
;NFLAHLVLSPKETDFISGNIAADFLKGSDRKFVSKGVQSGISMHRFVDQFTDSHVLVRASKDRVKNYFRLLSGVFIDVFYDHFLARDFELIANISIEELC
;
A
#
# COMPACT_ATOMS: atom_id res chain seq x y z
N ASN A 1 -3.38 -1.12 -2.48
CA ASN A 1 -2.13 -1.88 -2.64
C ASN A 1 -1.69 -2.46 -1.29
N PHE A 2 -2.54 -3.32 -0.72
CA PHE A 2 -2.34 -3.86 0.64
C PHE A 2 -1.10 -4.74 0.76
N LEU A 3 -0.82 -5.57 -0.24
CA LEU A 3 0.31 -6.49 -0.17
C LEU A 3 1.65 -5.74 -0.12
N ALA A 4 1.80 -4.70 -0.91
CA ALA A 4 3.01 -3.88 -0.89
C ALA A 4 3.21 -3.19 0.47
N HIS A 5 2.14 -2.65 1.05
CA HIS A 5 2.20 -2.04 2.39
C HIS A 5 2.58 -3.05 3.46
N LEU A 6 2.08 -4.28 3.40
CA LEU A 6 2.46 -5.35 4.32
C LEU A 6 3.94 -5.70 4.21
N VAL A 7 4.45 -5.85 2.99
CA VAL A 7 5.86 -6.18 2.74
C VAL A 7 6.79 -5.13 3.33
N LEU A 8 6.43 -3.86 3.22
CA LEU A 8 7.24 -2.74 3.69
C LEU A 8 7.09 -2.47 5.19
N SER A 9 6.09 -3.04 5.85
CA SER A 9 5.84 -2.80 7.27
C SER A 9 6.78 -3.61 8.16
N PRO A 10 7.32 -3.02 9.26
CA PRO A 10 7.93 -3.79 10.33
C PRO A 10 6.96 -4.83 10.90
N LYS A 11 7.48 -5.94 11.41
CA LYS A 11 6.68 -7.03 11.99
C LYS A 11 6.20 -6.69 13.40
N GLU A 12 5.39 -5.66 13.52
CA GLU A 12 4.77 -5.24 14.76
C GLU A 12 3.26 -5.09 14.51
N THR A 13 2.44 -5.73 15.35
CA THR A 13 1.00 -5.85 15.13
C THR A 13 0.32 -4.48 14.99
N ASP A 14 0.61 -3.56 15.90
CA ASP A 14 -0.01 -2.23 15.87
C ASP A 14 0.40 -1.44 14.63
N PHE A 15 1.66 -1.55 14.22
CA PHE A 15 2.15 -0.88 13.02
C PHE A 15 1.46 -1.42 11.77
N ILE A 16 1.37 -2.74 11.65
CA ILE A 16 0.70 -3.41 10.52
C ILE A 16 -0.77 -3.01 10.50
N SER A 17 -1.44 -3.04 11.66
CA SER A 17 -2.84 -2.65 11.78
C SER A 17 -3.08 -1.22 11.33
N GLY A 18 -2.22 -0.29 11.74
CA GLY A 18 -2.30 1.11 11.32
C GLY A 18 -2.08 1.29 9.83
N ASN A 19 -1.11 0.58 9.27
CA ASN A 19 -0.81 0.64 7.84
C ASN A 19 -2.00 0.16 6.99
N ILE A 20 -2.64 -0.93 7.39
CA ILE A 20 -3.81 -1.47 6.67
C ILE A 20 -5.05 -0.59 6.88
N ALA A 21 -5.27 -0.10 8.11
CA ALA A 21 -6.46 0.67 8.46
C ALA A 21 -6.40 2.14 8.07
N ALA A 22 -5.27 2.63 7.54
CA ALA A 22 -5.05 4.05 7.26
C ALA A 22 -6.13 4.67 6.36
N ASP A 23 -6.63 3.92 5.39
CA ASP A 23 -7.67 4.40 4.48
C ASP A 23 -9.04 4.57 5.17
N PHE A 24 -9.25 3.89 6.29
CA PHE A 24 -10.51 3.91 7.04
C PHE A 24 -10.50 4.91 8.19
N LEU A 25 -9.32 5.40 8.61
CA LEU A 25 -9.18 6.33 9.73
C LEU A 25 -8.95 7.75 9.22
N LYS A 26 -9.83 8.66 9.63
CA LYS A 26 -9.71 10.09 9.31
C LYS A 26 -8.87 10.81 10.36
N GLY A 27 -8.41 12.02 10.02
CA GLY A 27 -7.45 12.77 10.84
C GLY A 27 -7.78 12.88 12.33
N SER A 28 -9.07 13.08 12.68
CA SER A 28 -9.51 13.17 14.07
C SER A 28 -9.45 11.83 14.82
N ASP A 29 -9.61 10.72 14.12
CA ASP A 29 -9.63 9.39 14.71
C ASP A 29 -8.24 8.93 15.16
N ARG A 30 -7.19 9.50 14.58
CA ARG A 30 -5.79 9.18 14.89
C ARG A 30 -5.43 9.41 16.35
N LYS A 31 -6.10 10.34 17.01
CA LYS A 31 -5.84 10.68 18.42
C LYS A 31 -6.24 9.56 19.38
N PHE A 32 -7.11 8.67 18.96
CA PHE A 32 -7.68 7.61 19.79
C PHE A 32 -7.01 6.26 19.60
N VAL A 33 -5.95 6.20 18.81
CA VAL A 33 -5.23 4.95 18.54
C VAL A 33 -3.81 5.00 19.12
N SER A 34 -3.20 3.83 19.29
CA SER A 34 -1.85 3.72 19.85
C SER A 34 -0.81 4.38 18.95
N LYS A 35 0.38 4.65 19.53
CA LYS A 35 1.51 5.19 18.76
C LYS A 35 1.95 4.25 17.64
N GLY A 36 1.92 2.94 17.86
CA GLY A 36 2.23 1.95 16.84
C GLY A 36 1.29 2.03 15.65
N VAL A 37 -0.02 2.14 15.92
CA VAL A 37 -1.03 2.31 14.88
C VAL A 37 -0.83 3.64 14.14
N GLN A 38 -0.56 4.73 14.86
CA GLN A 38 -0.27 6.02 14.23
C GLN A 38 0.95 5.98 13.31
N SER A 39 2.00 5.27 13.73
CA SER A 39 3.20 5.07 12.90
C SER A 39 2.88 4.30 11.62
N GLY A 40 2.04 3.27 11.71
CA GLY A 40 1.58 2.50 10.55
C GLY A 40 0.79 3.36 9.58
N ILE A 41 -0.10 4.22 10.08
CA ILE A 41 -0.87 5.17 9.26
C ILE A 41 0.06 6.14 8.54
N SER A 42 1.06 6.68 9.25
CA SER A 42 2.02 7.62 8.68
C SER A 42 2.86 6.97 7.58
N MET A 43 3.29 5.74 7.78
CA MET A 43 4.04 4.99 6.76
C MET A 43 3.17 4.70 5.53
N HIS A 44 1.92 4.30 5.72
CA HIS A 44 0.99 4.08 4.62
C HIS A 44 0.89 5.31 3.72
N ARG A 45 0.67 6.48 4.33
CA ARG A 45 0.55 7.75 3.58
C ARG A 45 1.86 8.15 2.89
N PHE A 46 2.99 7.91 3.55
CA PHE A 46 4.31 8.18 2.96
C PHE A 46 4.54 7.30 1.72
N VAL A 47 4.26 6.01 1.82
CA VAL A 47 4.41 5.07 0.70
C VAL A 47 3.49 5.45 -0.45
N ASP A 48 2.23 5.77 -0.17
CA ASP A 48 1.28 6.20 -1.21
C ASP A 48 1.75 7.47 -1.91
N GLN A 49 2.19 8.47 -1.15
CA GLN A 49 2.69 9.71 -1.73
C GLN A 49 3.93 9.47 -2.58
N PHE A 50 4.85 8.66 -2.12
CA PHE A 50 6.06 8.31 -2.87
C PHE A 50 5.72 7.60 -4.17
N THR A 51 4.87 6.57 -4.12
CA THR A 51 4.51 5.79 -5.30
C THR A 51 3.69 6.60 -6.29
N ASP A 52 2.72 7.39 -5.82
CA ASP A 52 1.89 8.22 -6.71
C ASP A 52 2.69 9.31 -7.42
N SER A 53 3.77 9.78 -6.82
CA SER A 53 4.66 10.77 -7.44
C SER A 53 5.74 10.14 -8.33
N HIS A 54 5.92 8.82 -8.29
CA HIS A 54 6.97 8.15 -9.04
C HIS A 54 6.65 8.15 -10.54
N VAL A 55 7.66 8.44 -11.37
CA VAL A 55 7.49 8.58 -12.83
C VAL A 55 6.95 7.32 -13.50
N LEU A 56 7.37 6.13 -13.06
CA LEU A 56 6.91 4.87 -13.63
C LEU A 56 5.44 4.58 -13.28
N VAL A 57 5.01 4.94 -12.07
CA VAL A 57 3.61 4.78 -11.65
C VAL A 57 2.72 5.74 -12.44
N ARG A 58 3.14 6.98 -12.61
CA ARG A 58 2.42 7.97 -13.44
C ARG A 58 2.31 7.51 -14.89
N ALA A 59 3.38 6.97 -15.46
CA ALA A 59 3.35 6.43 -16.82
C ALA A 59 2.35 5.27 -16.95
N SER A 60 2.28 4.39 -15.95
CA SER A 60 1.31 3.30 -15.92
C SER A 60 -0.13 3.80 -15.86
N LYS A 61 -0.40 4.80 -15.03
CA LYS A 61 -1.73 5.43 -14.94
C LYS A 61 -2.13 6.09 -16.27
N ASP A 62 -1.20 6.77 -16.91
CA ASP A 62 -1.46 7.43 -18.20
C ASP A 62 -1.82 6.44 -19.31
N ARG A 63 -1.22 5.26 -19.30
CA ARG A 63 -1.53 4.21 -20.28
C ARG A 63 -2.96 3.71 -20.21
N VAL A 64 -3.55 3.69 -19.03
CA VAL A 64 -4.92 3.19 -18.81
C VAL A 64 -5.95 4.31 -18.66
N LYS A 65 -5.50 5.56 -18.61
CA LYS A 65 -6.33 6.73 -18.36
C LYS A 65 -7.50 6.87 -19.34
N ASN A 66 -7.27 6.58 -20.61
CA ASN A 66 -8.30 6.68 -21.65
C ASN A 66 -9.42 5.66 -21.46
N TYR A 67 -9.15 4.54 -20.80
CA TYR A 67 -10.11 3.46 -20.57
C TYR A 67 -10.82 3.58 -19.21
N PHE A 68 -10.12 4.04 -18.18
CA PHE A 68 -10.61 4.00 -16.81
C PHE A 68 -10.75 5.38 -16.16
N ARG A 69 -10.22 6.44 -16.75
CA ARG A 69 -10.30 7.82 -16.25
C ARG A 69 -10.02 7.92 -14.74
N LEU A 70 -11.05 8.25 -13.94
CA LEU A 70 -10.92 8.44 -12.49
C LEU A 70 -10.56 7.15 -11.74
N LEU A 71 -10.82 5.98 -12.33
CA LEU A 71 -10.50 4.69 -11.73
C LEU A 71 -9.12 4.18 -12.12
N SER A 72 -8.34 4.92 -12.91
CA SER A 72 -7.01 4.48 -13.34
C SER A 72 -6.07 4.17 -12.18
N GLY A 73 -6.11 4.97 -11.11
CA GLY A 73 -5.31 4.72 -9.91
C GLY A 73 -5.68 3.42 -9.21
N VAL A 74 -6.98 3.16 -9.05
CA VAL A 74 -7.47 1.91 -8.45
C VAL A 74 -7.09 0.72 -9.31
N PHE A 75 -7.27 0.82 -10.64
CA PHE A 75 -6.90 -0.24 -11.57
C PHE A 75 -5.40 -0.58 -11.45
N ILE A 76 -4.54 0.41 -11.44
CA ILE A 76 -3.08 0.21 -11.34
C ILE A 76 -2.71 -0.41 -9.99
N ASP A 77 -3.32 0.01 -8.89
CA ASP A 77 -3.07 -0.59 -7.57
C ASP A 77 -3.42 -2.07 -7.54
N VAL A 78 -4.58 -2.45 -8.08
CA VAL A 78 -5.01 -3.86 -8.18
C VAL A 78 -4.06 -4.65 -9.09
N PHE A 79 -3.67 -4.06 -10.21
CA PHE A 79 -2.78 -4.69 -11.18
C PHE A 79 -1.40 -4.95 -10.59
N TYR A 80 -0.83 -3.98 -9.87
CA TYR A 80 0.46 -4.13 -9.20
C TYR A 80 0.41 -5.16 -8.08
N ASP A 81 -0.65 -5.19 -7.29
CA ASP A 81 -0.85 -6.22 -6.26
C ASP A 81 -0.91 -7.61 -6.87
N HIS A 82 -1.57 -7.77 -8.01
CA HIS A 82 -1.60 -9.04 -8.74
C HIS A 82 -0.20 -9.52 -9.12
N PHE A 83 0.61 -8.65 -9.71
CA PHE A 83 1.99 -9.02 -10.10
C PHE A 83 2.89 -9.24 -8.90
N LEU A 84 2.75 -8.45 -7.85
CA LEU A 84 3.49 -8.64 -6.62
C LEU A 84 3.17 -10.00 -5.99
N ALA A 85 1.91 -10.39 -5.96
CA ALA A 85 1.50 -11.69 -5.44
C ALA A 85 2.05 -12.84 -6.28
N ARG A 86 2.01 -12.70 -7.61
CA ARG A 86 2.51 -13.73 -8.54
C ARG A 86 4.01 -13.97 -8.38
N ASP A 87 4.78 -12.89 -8.25
CA ASP A 87 6.25 -12.95 -8.22
C ASP A 87 6.81 -12.71 -6.81
N PHE A 88 5.98 -12.88 -5.78
CA PHE A 88 6.25 -12.47 -4.42
C PHE A 88 7.55 -13.05 -3.86
N GLU A 89 7.77 -14.34 -4.02
CA GLU A 89 8.96 -15.01 -3.49
C GLU A 89 10.25 -14.49 -4.13
N LEU A 90 10.20 -14.11 -5.40
CA LEU A 90 11.34 -13.52 -6.11
C LEU A 90 11.63 -12.10 -5.66
N ILE A 91 10.59 -11.30 -5.41
CA ILE A 91 10.71 -9.87 -5.10
C ILE A 91 11.03 -9.66 -3.63
N ALA A 92 10.28 -10.30 -2.73
CA ALA A 92 10.39 -10.10 -1.28
C ALA A 92 11.35 -11.07 -0.60
N ASN A 93 11.78 -12.12 -1.30
CA ASN A 93 12.65 -13.19 -0.80
C ASN A 93 12.10 -13.95 0.42
N ILE A 94 10.77 -13.95 0.58
CA ILE A 94 10.03 -14.73 1.57
C ILE A 94 8.78 -15.30 0.91
N SER A 95 8.17 -16.34 1.49
CA SER A 95 6.90 -16.86 0.97
C SER A 95 5.72 -16.01 1.45
N ILE A 96 4.62 -16.05 0.71
CA ILE A 96 3.37 -15.38 1.12
C ILE A 96 2.87 -15.96 2.46
N GLU A 97 3.03 -17.26 2.67
CA GLU A 97 2.63 -17.90 3.92
C GLU A 97 3.43 -17.38 5.12
N GLU A 98 4.71 -17.08 4.94
CA GLU A 98 5.53 -16.48 6.01
C GLU A 98 5.10 -15.05 6.34
N LEU A 99 4.58 -14.30 5.36
CA LEU A 99 4.07 -12.96 5.58
C LEU A 99 2.77 -12.97 6.37
N CYS A 100 1.87 -13.86 6.03
CA CYS A 100 0.58 -14.02 6.68
C CYS A 100 0.67 -14.97 7.86
#